data_7169ca11d22c619a9405387ebc836108
#
_entry.id   7169ca11d22c619a9405387ebc836108
#
_cell.length_a   1.000
_cell.length_b   1.000
_cell.length_c   1.000
_cell.angle_alpha   90.00
_cell.angle_beta   90.00
_cell.angle_gamma   90.00
#
_symmetry.space_group_name_H-M   'P 1'
#
loop_
_entity.id
_entity.type
_entity.pdbx_description
1 polymer ?
#
loop_
_entity_poly.entity_id
_entity_poly.type
_entity_poly.pdbx_seq_one_letter_code
_entity_poly.pdbx_strand_id
1 'polypeptide(L)'
;MKVCVIKTSSMGDIIHTLPALTDAQIAIPNLSIDWVVEENFAEIPRWHSAVKQIIPIALRRWRKSPFSAQTKKEWKSYSTLLQVNQYDAVIDAQGLFKSAFFATRLANGVKHGYDRKSIREPIASFFYDKKYAISYQQHAVERIRQLFAQALSYRRRMRLLALEYFSDHSHV
;
A
#
# COMPACT_ATOMS: atom_id res chain seq x y z
N MET A 1 -4.67 -14.77 -2.90
CA MET A 1 -4.07 -13.97 -1.81
C MET A 1 -4.81 -12.66 -1.67
N LYS A 2 -5.16 -12.29 -0.47
CA LYS A 2 -5.85 -11.04 -0.15
C LYS A 2 -4.93 -10.10 0.61
N VAL A 3 -4.67 -8.92 0.05
CA VAL A 3 -3.70 -7.96 0.59
C VAL A 3 -4.37 -6.61 0.84
N CYS A 4 -4.10 -6.03 2.01
CA CYS A 4 -4.51 -4.66 2.32
C CYS A 4 -3.31 -3.73 2.13
N VAL A 5 -3.48 -2.72 1.29
CA VAL A 5 -2.46 -1.71 1.03
C VAL A 5 -2.83 -0.42 1.74
N ILE A 6 -1.91 0.13 2.53
CA ILE A 6 -2.06 1.42 3.18
C ILE A 6 -1.19 2.43 2.45
N LYS A 7 -1.81 3.26 1.64
CA LYS A 7 -1.17 4.40 0.97
C LYS A 7 -2.22 5.50 0.84
N THR A 8 -2.17 6.48 1.73
CA THR A 8 -3.27 7.41 1.94
C THR A 8 -3.16 8.70 1.14
N SER A 9 -1.94 9.19 0.91
CA SER A 9 -1.66 10.46 0.24
C SER A 9 -0.21 10.53 -0.24
N SER A 10 0.21 11.51 -1.03
CA SER A 10 -0.57 12.46 -1.80
C SER A 10 -0.87 11.88 -3.18
N MET A 11 -1.51 12.65 -4.07
CA MET A 11 -1.89 12.16 -5.40
C MET A 11 -0.73 11.53 -6.18
N GLY A 12 0.43 12.20 -6.23
CA GLY A 12 1.63 11.68 -6.90
C GLY A 12 2.13 10.37 -6.28
N ASP A 13 2.12 10.29 -4.95
CA ASP A 13 2.55 9.09 -4.22
C ASP A 13 1.63 7.90 -4.48
N ILE A 14 0.34 8.16 -4.61
CA ILE A 14 -0.66 7.12 -4.92
C ILE A 14 -0.43 6.59 -6.34
N ILE A 15 -0.22 7.49 -7.30
CA ILE A 15 0.12 7.10 -8.68
C ILE A 15 1.41 6.28 -8.72
N HIS A 16 2.42 6.67 -7.96
CA HIS A 16 3.71 5.96 -7.86
C HIS A 16 3.59 4.55 -7.27
N THR A 17 2.48 4.24 -6.63
CA THR A 17 2.22 2.91 -6.06
C THR A 17 1.69 1.92 -7.10
N LEU A 18 1.07 2.39 -8.18
CA LEU A 18 0.46 1.53 -9.19
C LEU A 18 1.43 0.51 -9.82
N PRO A 19 2.68 0.87 -10.17
CA PRO A 19 3.63 -0.11 -10.70
C PRO A 19 3.91 -1.28 -9.76
N ALA A 20 3.95 -1.04 -8.44
CA ALA A 20 4.13 -2.11 -7.46
C ALA A 20 2.95 -3.10 -7.47
N LEU A 21 1.73 -2.61 -7.66
CA LEU A 21 0.55 -3.46 -7.78
C LEU A 21 0.61 -4.31 -9.06
N THR A 22 1.10 -3.74 -10.14
CA THR A 22 1.28 -4.47 -11.41
C THR A 22 2.31 -5.58 -11.26
N ASP A 23 3.46 -5.31 -10.63
CA ASP A 23 4.47 -6.33 -10.33
C ASP A 23 3.86 -7.48 -9.51
N ALA A 24 3.13 -7.14 -8.47
CA ALA A 24 2.51 -8.12 -7.58
C ALA A 24 1.44 -8.96 -8.31
N GLN A 25 0.64 -8.33 -9.15
CA GLN A 25 -0.40 -9.00 -9.93
C GLN A 25 0.18 -10.00 -10.92
N ILE A 26 1.31 -9.67 -11.54
CA ILE A 26 2.03 -10.56 -12.45
C ILE A 26 2.60 -11.75 -11.67
N ALA A 27 3.17 -11.50 -10.50
CA ALA A 27 3.83 -12.53 -9.70
C ALA A 27 2.86 -13.46 -8.98
N ILE A 28 1.68 -12.98 -8.60
CA ILE A 28 0.73 -13.70 -7.75
C ILE A 28 -0.62 -13.85 -8.47
N PRO A 29 -0.95 -15.04 -8.97
CA PRO A 29 -2.26 -15.30 -9.59
C PRO A 29 -3.40 -15.03 -8.60
N ASN A 30 -4.49 -14.45 -9.10
CA ASN A 30 -5.70 -14.15 -8.32
C ASN A 30 -5.47 -13.21 -7.13
N LEU A 31 -4.49 -12.33 -7.23
CA LEU A 31 -4.25 -11.30 -6.22
C LEU A 31 -5.46 -10.37 -6.10
N SER A 32 -5.94 -10.18 -4.88
CA SER A 32 -7.02 -9.26 -4.55
C SER A 32 -6.50 -8.20 -3.57
N ILE A 33 -6.62 -6.95 -3.95
CA ILE A 33 -6.12 -5.82 -3.13
C ILE A 33 -7.30 -4.97 -2.67
N ASP A 34 -7.33 -4.72 -1.35
CA ASP A 34 -8.10 -3.64 -0.74
C ASP A 34 -7.12 -2.50 -0.42
N TRP A 35 -7.48 -1.27 -0.76
CA TRP A 35 -6.58 -0.13 -0.63
C TRP A 35 -7.20 0.94 0.27
N VAL A 36 -6.53 1.23 1.38
CA VAL A 36 -6.89 2.34 2.28
C VAL A 36 -6.25 3.63 1.73
N VAL A 37 -7.09 4.59 1.38
CA VAL A 37 -6.70 5.83 0.72
C VAL A 37 -7.56 6.99 1.24
N GLU A 38 -6.99 8.20 1.29
CA GLU A 38 -7.76 9.41 1.59
C GLU A 38 -8.89 9.59 0.57
N GLU A 39 -10.06 9.97 1.04
CA GLU A 39 -11.28 10.08 0.22
C GLU A 39 -11.10 10.91 -1.05
N ASN A 40 -10.27 11.96 -0.99
CA ASN A 40 -10.02 12.85 -2.13
C ASN A 40 -9.28 12.15 -3.28
N PHE A 41 -8.59 11.06 -3.01
CA PHE A 41 -7.78 10.33 -3.99
C PHE A 41 -8.35 8.94 -4.33
N ALA A 42 -9.56 8.64 -3.86
CA ALA A 42 -10.15 7.30 -3.98
C ALA A 42 -10.32 6.82 -5.43
N GLU A 43 -10.42 7.73 -6.39
CA GLU A 43 -10.57 7.38 -7.80
C GLU A 43 -9.32 6.71 -8.38
N ILE A 44 -8.13 7.13 -7.98
CA ILE A 44 -6.87 6.65 -8.56
C ILE A 44 -6.66 5.15 -8.37
N PRO A 45 -6.83 4.58 -7.17
CA PRO A 45 -6.72 3.13 -7.00
C PRO A 45 -7.67 2.31 -7.86
N ARG A 46 -8.83 2.86 -8.22
CA ARG A 46 -9.81 2.18 -9.08
C ARG A 46 -9.29 1.90 -10.49
N TRP A 47 -8.25 2.63 -10.93
CA TRP A 47 -7.67 2.43 -12.25
C TRP A 47 -6.95 1.08 -12.38
N HIS A 48 -6.61 0.43 -11.25
CA HIS A 48 -5.86 -0.81 -11.28
C HIS A 48 -6.76 -2.03 -11.09
N SER A 49 -6.64 -3.01 -11.99
CA SER A 49 -7.50 -4.21 -12.01
C SER A 49 -7.32 -5.12 -10.80
N ALA A 50 -6.17 -5.09 -10.12
CA ALA A 50 -5.94 -5.88 -8.91
C ALA A 50 -6.69 -5.32 -7.70
N VAL A 51 -7.11 -4.05 -7.73
CA VAL A 51 -7.84 -3.41 -6.64
C VAL A 51 -9.31 -3.80 -6.71
N LYS A 52 -9.77 -4.54 -5.69
CA LYS A 52 -11.15 -5.03 -5.60
C LYS A 52 -12.01 -4.15 -4.72
N GLN A 53 -11.42 -3.49 -3.72
CA GLN A 53 -12.14 -2.63 -2.80
C GLN A 53 -11.32 -1.41 -2.42
N ILE A 54 -11.98 -0.26 -2.42
CA ILE A 54 -11.45 0.99 -1.87
C ILE A 54 -12.00 1.15 -0.46
N ILE A 55 -11.10 1.45 0.48
CA ILE A 55 -11.48 1.75 1.87
C ILE A 55 -11.10 3.22 2.11
N PRO A 56 -12.05 4.14 1.91
CA PRO A 56 -11.73 5.56 2.07
C PRO A 56 -11.57 5.96 3.53
N ILE A 57 -10.55 6.75 3.81
CA ILE A 57 -10.28 7.35 5.11
C ILE A 57 -10.34 8.87 4.97
N ALA A 58 -10.80 9.57 5.98
CA ALA A 58 -10.98 11.02 5.96
C ALA A 58 -10.36 11.68 7.19
N LEU A 59 -9.08 11.36 7.49
CA LEU A 59 -8.40 11.83 8.69
C LEU A 59 -8.38 13.35 8.80
N ARG A 60 -8.13 14.04 7.69
CA ARG A 60 -8.08 15.50 7.66
C ARG A 60 -9.41 16.12 8.10
N ARG A 61 -10.51 15.61 7.55
CA ARG A 61 -11.85 16.09 7.84
C ARG A 61 -12.29 15.70 9.24
N TRP A 62 -11.99 14.47 9.68
CA TRP A 62 -12.34 13.98 11.02
C TRP A 62 -11.61 14.74 12.13
N ARG A 63 -10.38 15.16 11.89
CA ARG A 63 -9.62 15.96 12.85
C ARG A 63 -10.25 17.31 13.15
N LYS A 64 -10.97 17.89 12.20
CA LYS A 64 -11.64 19.19 12.37
C LYS A 64 -12.86 19.09 13.28
N SER A 65 -13.52 17.94 13.32
CA SER A 65 -14.74 17.73 14.13
C SER A 65 -14.74 16.32 14.73
N PRO A 66 -13.78 16.00 15.63
CA PRO A 66 -13.57 14.62 16.08
C PRO A 66 -14.73 14.05 16.89
N PHE A 67 -15.54 14.90 17.52
CA PHE A 67 -16.64 14.47 18.37
C PHE A 67 -18.02 14.62 17.72
N SER A 68 -18.08 15.03 16.44
CA SER A 68 -19.35 15.13 15.74
C SER A 68 -19.97 13.75 15.52
N ALA A 69 -21.30 13.70 15.45
CA ALA A 69 -22.02 12.46 15.18
C ALA A 69 -21.64 11.86 13.83
N GLN A 70 -21.42 12.72 12.83
CA GLN A 70 -21.02 12.28 11.48
C GLN A 70 -19.63 11.65 11.49
N THR A 71 -18.65 12.25 12.15
CA THR A 71 -17.31 11.69 12.28
C THR A 71 -17.35 10.33 12.96
N LYS A 72 -18.07 10.19 14.05
CA LYS A 72 -18.23 8.91 14.75
C LYS A 72 -18.85 7.84 13.85
N LYS A 73 -19.88 8.19 13.09
CA LYS A 73 -20.55 7.29 12.17
C LYS A 73 -19.61 6.83 11.04
N GLU A 74 -18.90 7.78 10.43
CA GLU A 74 -17.95 7.48 9.34
C GLU A 74 -16.76 6.65 9.83
N TRP A 75 -16.23 6.98 11.02
CA TRP A 75 -15.17 6.19 11.63
C TRP A 75 -15.61 4.76 11.89
N LYS A 76 -16.82 4.57 12.39
CA LYS A 76 -17.37 3.24 12.64
C LYS A 76 -17.51 2.44 11.33
N SER A 77 -18.02 3.07 10.28
CA SER A 77 -18.14 2.44 8.96
C SER A 77 -16.77 2.06 8.40
N TYR A 78 -15.81 2.96 8.45
CA TYR A 78 -14.45 2.75 8.00
C TYR A 78 -13.76 1.61 8.77
N SER A 79 -13.78 1.68 10.09
CA SER A 79 -13.10 0.68 10.92
C SER A 79 -13.74 -0.69 10.80
N THR A 80 -15.04 -0.77 10.68
CA THR A 80 -15.76 -2.04 10.46
C THR A 80 -15.38 -2.64 9.10
N LEU A 81 -15.39 -1.83 8.05
CA LEU A 81 -15.03 -2.28 6.70
C LEU A 81 -13.58 -2.81 6.66
N LEU A 82 -12.67 -2.15 7.35
CA LEU A 82 -11.27 -2.56 7.42
C LEU A 82 -11.11 -3.86 8.22
N GLN A 83 -11.80 -3.99 9.34
CA GLN A 83 -11.63 -5.09 10.29
C GLN A 83 -12.42 -6.37 9.96
N VAL A 84 -13.43 -6.28 9.10
CA VAL A 84 -14.24 -7.44 8.73
C VAL A 84 -13.47 -8.45 7.88
N ASN A 85 -12.42 -8.01 7.21
CA ASN A 85 -11.61 -8.86 6.35
C ASN A 85 -10.38 -9.40 7.09
N GLN A 86 -10.02 -10.66 6.80
CA GLN A 86 -8.76 -11.24 7.21
C GLN A 86 -7.81 -11.20 6.01
N TYR A 87 -6.69 -10.48 6.15
CA TYR A 87 -5.71 -10.30 5.09
C TYR A 87 -4.53 -11.27 5.25
N ASP A 88 -4.05 -11.80 4.14
CA ASP A 88 -2.80 -12.58 4.11
C ASP A 88 -1.60 -11.68 4.38
N ALA A 89 -1.66 -10.42 3.94
CA ALA A 89 -0.66 -9.41 4.22
C ALA A 89 -1.29 -8.03 4.30
N VAL A 90 -0.78 -7.20 5.20
CA VAL A 90 -1.09 -5.77 5.29
C VAL A 90 0.22 -5.04 5.00
N ILE A 91 0.26 -4.20 3.96
CA ILE A 91 1.46 -3.48 3.56
C ILE A 91 1.25 -1.99 3.78
N ASP A 92 1.97 -1.41 4.74
CA ASP A 92 1.98 0.03 4.96
C ASP A 92 3.07 0.65 4.08
N ALA A 93 2.67 1.18 2.93
CA ALA A 93 3.53 1.89 2.01
C ALA A 93 3.60 3.40 2.30
N GLN A 94 2.81 3.89 3.25
CA GLN A 94 2.80 5.30 3.64
C GLN A 94 3.92 5.64 4.61
N GLY A 95 4.12 4.83 5.64
CA GLY A 95 5.21 4.99 6.59
C GLY A 95 5.10 6.20 7.51
N LEU A 96 3.88 6.65 7.81
CA LEU A 96 3.62 7.75 8.75
C LEU A 96 2.94 7.20 10.01
N PHE A 97 3.16 7.86 11.16
CA PHE A 97 2.52 7.47 12.41
C PHE A 97 0.99 7.39 12.26
N LYS A 98 0.38 8.41 11.66
CA LYS A 98 -1.08 8.45 11.51
C LYS A 98 -1.62 7.34 10.62
N SER A 99 -0.93 6.96 9.56
CA SER A 99 -1.34 5.83 8.72
C SER A 99 -1.19 4.50 9.46
N ALA A 100 -0.12 4.35 10.22
CA ALA A 100 0.12 3.15 11.02
C ALA A 100 -0.93 3.03 12.13
N PHE A 101 -1.20 4.11 12.85
CA PHE A 101 -2.13 4.11 13.98
C PHE A 101 -3.59 3.95 13.53
N PHE A 102 -4.02 4.69 12.50
CA PHE A 102 -5.44 4.73 12.11
C PHE A 102 -5.81 3.72 11.03
N ALA A 103 -4.86 3.04 10.42
CA ALA A 103 -5.13 2.05 9.39
C ALA A 103 -4.39 0.74 9.64
N THR A 104 -3.07 0.71 9.55
CA THR A 104 -2.28 -0.52 9.65
C THR A 104 -2.57 -1.28 10.94
N ARG A 105 -2.63 -0.60 12.07
CA ARG A 105 -2.92 -1.20 13.37
C ARG A 105 -4.25 -1.93 13.41
N LEU A 106 -5.25 -1.41 12.71
CA LEU A 106 -6.63 -1.94 12.73
C LEU A 106 -6.86 -3.09 11.74
N ALA A 107 -6.09 -3.15 10.67
CA ALA A 107 -6.25 -4.21 9.67
C ALA A 107 -5.80 -5.56 10.24
N ASN A 108 -6.57 -6.61 9.98
CA ASN A 108 -6.27 -7.95 10.46
C ASN A 108 -5.39 -8.70 9.48
N GLY A 109 -4.17 -9.02 9.88
CA GLY A 109 -3.19 -9.73 9.06
C GLY A 109 -1.77 -9.41 9.51
N VAL A 110 -0.80 -10.10 8.91
CA VAL A 110 0.62 -9.83 9.14
C VAL A 110 0.98 -8.48 8.52
N LYS A 111 1.53 -7.59 9.33
CA LYS A 111 1.79 -6.20 8.95
C LYS A 111 3.23 -6.03 8.51
N HIS A 112 3.40 -5.54 7.29
CA HIS A 112 4.68 -5.32 6.64
C HIS A 112 4.91 -3.83 6.42
N GLY A 113 6.14 -3.39 6.57
CA GLY A 113 6.50 -2.01 6.31
C GLY A 113 8.00 -1.79 6.28
N TYR A 114 8.41 -0.55 6.09
CA TYR A 114 9.81 -0.15 6.12
C TYR A 114 10.38 -0.29 7.53
N ASP A 115 11.64 -0.67 7.63
CA ASP A 115 12.32 -0.68 8.92
C ASP A 115 12.60 0.75 9.42
N ARG A 116 13.09 0.85 10.65
CA ARG A 116 13.33 2.14 11.32
C ARG A 116 14.23 3.07 10.54
N LYS A 117 15.22 2.55 9.82
CA LYS A 117 16.18 3.35 9.04
C LYS A 117 15.65 3.73 7.66
N SER A 118 14.67 3.01 7.16
CA SER A 118 14.10 3.19 5.81
C SER A 118 12.81 3.98 5.80
N ILE A 119 12.12 4.05 6.92
CA ILE A 119 10.79 4.65 7.04
C ILE A 119 10.88 6.18 7.21
N ARG A 120 9.87 6.89 6.73
CA ARG A 120 9.79 8.34 6.83
C ARG A 120 9.64 8.82 8.28
N GLU A 121 8.76 8.17 9.05
CA GLU A 121 8.58 8.44 10.49
C GLU A 121 8.91 7.18 11.29
N PRO A 122 10.07 7.14 11.97
CA PRO A 122 10.55 5.92 12.63
C PRO A 122 9.58 5.29 13.63
N ILE A 123 8.77 6.09 14.31
CA ILE A 123 7.80 5.58 15.28
C ILE A 123 6.75 4.66 14.63
N ALA A 124 6.43 4.87 13.35
CA ALA A 124 5.48 4.03 12.64
C ALA A 124 5.95 2.57 12.53
N SER A 125 7.25 2.34 12.48
CA SER A 125 7.80 0.98 12.35
C SER A 125 7.43 0.05 13.51
N PHE A 126 7.09 0.59 14.67
CA PHE A 126 6.66 -0.21 15.82
C PHE A 126 5.35 -0.97 15.58
N PHE A 127 4.56 -0.54 14.60
CA PHE A 127 3.27 -1.18 14.28
C PHE A 127 3.41 -2.37 13.33
N TYR A 128 4.62 -2.64 12.82
CA TYR A 128 4.82 -3.69 11.81
C TYR A 128 5.36 -4.97 12.43
N ASP A 129 4.84 -6.10 11.95
CA ASP A 129 5.31 -7.43 12.32
C ASP A 129 6.59 -7.80 11.57
N LYS A 130 6.68 -7.39 10.30
CA LYS A 130 7.84 -7.61 9.43
C LYS A 130 8.31 -6.30 8.84
N LYS A 131 9.60 -6.05 8.95
CA LYS A 131 10.22 -4.77 8.58
C LYS A 131 11.34 -5.02 7.58
N TYR A 132 11.44 -4.12 6.60
CA TYR A 132 12.37 -4.29 5.49
C TYR A 132 13.28 -3.09 5.33
N ALA A 133 14.57 -3.37 5.13
CA ALA A 133 15.57 -2.35 4.83
C ALA A 133 15.51 -1.99 3.35
N ILE A 134 15.13 -0.75 3.05
CA ILE A 134 14.99 -0.26 1.68
C ILE A 134 15.64 1.12 1.59
N SER A 135 16.67 1.26 0.77
CA SER A 135 17.45 2.48 0.66
C SER A 135 16.60 3.70 0.29
N TYR A 136 16.86 4.82 0.98
CA TYR A 136 16.28 6.12 0.64
C TYR A 136 16.80 6.71 -0.67
N GLN A 137 17.97 6.30 -1.11
CA GLN A 137 18.66 6.87 -2.27
C GLN A 137 18.13 6.30 -3.60
N GLN A 138 16.82 6.07 -3.67
CA GLN A 138 16.16 5.51 -4.82
C GLN A 138 14.91 6.32 -5.14
N HIS A 139 14.46 6.24 -6.38
CA HIS A 139 13.20 6.82 -6.78
C HIS A 139 12.04 6.23 -5.95
N ALA A 140 11.06 7.06 -5.62
CA ALA A 140 9.92 6.66 -4.80
C ALA A 140 9.20 5.41 -5.33
N VAL A 141 9.05 5.29 -6.66
CA VAL A 141 8.47 4.11 -7.31
C VAL A 141 9.27 2.85 -7.00
N GLU A 142 10.61 2.92 -7.07
CA GLU A 142 11.47 1.77 -6.79
C GLU A 142 11.38 1.32 -5.33
N ARG A 143 11.31 2.26 -4.41
CA ARG A 143 11.16 1.93 -2.99
C ARG A 143 9.88 1.14 -2.72
N ILE A 144 8.77 1.57 -3.29
CA ILE A 144 7.48 0.88 -3.13
C ILE A 144 7.52 -0.49 -3.78
N ARG A 145 8.07 -0.59 -4.99
CA ARG A 145 8.19 -1.86 -5.70
C ARG A 145 9.03 -2.87 -4.93
N GLN A 146 10.12 -2.44 -4.31
CA GLN A 146 10.96 -3.29 -3.46
C GLN A 146 10.24 -3.72 -2.19
N LEU A 147 9.49 -2.82 -1.56
CA LEU A 147 8.70 -3.15 -0.38
C LEU A 147 7.70 -4.26 -0.67
N PHE A 148 6.95 -4.14 -1.76
CA PHE A 148 5.97 -5.15 -2.17
C PHE A 148 6.62 -6.49 -2.49
N ALA A 149 7.73 -6.47 -3.23
CA ALA A 149 8.46 -7.69 -3.58
C ALA A 149 8.95 -8.44 -2.33
N GLN A 150 9.49 -7.73 -1.36
CA GLN A 150 9.94 -8.34 -0.11
C GLN A 150 8.78 -8.80 0.76
N ALA A 151 7.74 -7.99 0.91
CA ALA A 151 6.58 -8.32 1.73
C ALA A 151 5.81 -9.54 1.18
N LEU A 152 5.66 -9.64 -0.12
CA LEU A 152 4.92 -10.73 -0.78
C LEU A 152 5.82 -11.84 -1.31
N SER A 153 7.12 -11.77 -1.05
CA SER A 153 8.12 -12.82 -1.34
C SER A 153 8.19 -13.23 -2.80
N TYR A 154 8.23 -12.26 -3.73
CA TYR A 154 8.45 -12.55 -5.13
C TYR A 154 9.69 -11.81 -5.66
N ARG A 155 10.23 -12.32 -6.77
CA ARG A 155 11.32 -11.69 -7.52
C ARG A 155 10.76 -10.83 -8.65
N ARG A 156 11.31 -9.66 -8.82
CA ARG A 156 10.94 -8.76 -9.93
C ARG A 156 11.60 -9.24 -11.22
N ARG A 157 10.78 -9.41 -12.29
CA ARG A 157 11.24 -9.92 -13.61
C ARG A 157 11.68 -8.84 -14.59
N MET A 158 11.86 -7.60 -14.16
CA MET A 158 12.16 -6.46 -15.04
C MET A 158 13.38 -6.65 -15.96
N ARG A 159 14.45 -7.34 -15.47
CA ARG A 159 15.64 -7.60 -16.30
C ARG A 159 15.36 -8.56 -17.45
N LEU A 160 14.47 -9.53 -17.26
CA LEU A 160 14.11 -10.50 -18.30
C LEU A 160 13.28 -9.86 -19.39
N LEU A 161 12.30 -9.02 -19.05
CA LEU A 161 11.48 -8.31 -20.04
C LEU A 161 12.31 -7.33 -20.88
N ALA A 162 13.27 -6.64 -20.27
CA ALA A 162 14.18 -5.77 -21.02
C ALA A 162 15.09 -6.57 -21.98
N LEU A 163 15.58 -7.72 -21.54
CA LEU A 163 16.42 -8.59 -22.36
C LEU A 163 15.63 -9.22 -23.51
N GLU A 164 14.41 -9.65 -23.27
CA GLU A 164 13.50 -10.16 -24.31
C GLU A 164 13.17 -9.07 -25.34
N TYR A 165 12.87 -7.86 -24.88
CA TYR A 165 12.62 -6.72 -25.77
C TYR A 165 13.82 -6.42 -26.67
N PHE A 166 15.02 -6.39 -26.12
CA PHE A 166 16.25 -6.13 -26.89
C PHE A 166 16.63 -7.32 -27.80
N SER A 167 16.36 -8.57 -27.42
CA SER A 167 16.64 -9.73 -28.26
C SER A 167 15.72 -9.77 -29.47
N ASP A 168 14.45 -9.42 -29.33
CA ASP A 168 13.49 -9.39 -30.45
C ASP A 168 13.77 -8.27 -31.46
N HIS A 169 14.43 -7.17 -31.01
CA HIS A 169 14.73 -6.03 -31.90
C HIS A 169 16.16 -6.00 -32.40
N SER A 170 17.00 -6.98 -32.04
CA SER A 170 18.38 -7.10 -32.54
C SER A 170 18.49 -7.87 -33.85
N HIS A 171 17.38 -8.34 -34.41
CA HIS A 171 17.32 -9.04 -35.68
C HIS A 171 16.74 -8.21 -36.84
N VAL A 172 16.79 -6.88 -36.72
CA VAL A 172 16.39 -5.96 -37.80
C VAL A 172 17.63 -5.35 -38.43
#